data_47a8f7dd2667af42d261565cbcecc35b
#
_entry.id   47a8f7dd2667af42d261565cbcecc35b
#
_cell.length_a   1.000
_cell.length_b   1.000
_cell.length_c   1.000
_cell.angle_alpha   90.00
_cell.angle_beta   90.00
_cell.angle_gamma   90.00
#
_symmetry.space_group_name_H-M   'P 1'
#
loop_
_entity.id
_entity.type
_entity.pdbx_description
1 polymer ?
#
loop_
_entity_poly.entity_id
_entity_poly.type
_entity_poly.pdbx_seq_one_letter_code
_entity_poly.pdbx_strand_id
1 'polypeptide(L)'
;MTVATQRVTVVDHPLVQHKLGLLRDQETPTQMFRQLVNEVTLLLTYEATKELATEDVEIDTPLERTTVPRISGKKVAVCPILRAGVGMLDGVLDLITGARVGFIGLYRNEETLEPVEYYVKLPADIADRDVILLDPMLATGNSTASAVDTVKRAGAQSVRLIAVIAAPEGIERLHSAHPDVHVVVAAVDRALNEKGYIVPGLGDAGDRLYGTK
;
A
#
# COMPACT_ATOMS: atom_id res chain seq x y z
N MET A 1 -2.81 -2.18 30.97
CA MET A 1 -2.27 -2.52 29.64
C MET A 1 -3.12 -1.76 28.64
N THR A 2 -2.60 -0.67 28.08
CA THR A 2 -3.29 0.13 27.05
C THR A 2 -3.23 -0.69 25.76
N VAL A 3 -4.38 -1.18 25.28
CA VAL A 3 -4.49 -1.80 23.96
C VAL A 3 -4.11 -0.72 22.96
N ALA A 4 -2.98 -0.87 22.29
CA ALA A 4 -2.61 0.00 21.20
C ALA A 4 -3.73 -0.11 20.15
N THR A 5 -4.42 0.99 19.89
CA THR A 5 -5.44 1.06 18.84
C THR A 5 -4.73 0.72 17.53
N GLN A 6 -5.08 -0.41 16.92
CA GLN A 6 -4.50 -0.82 15.64
C GLN A 6 -4.72 0.29 14.62
N ARG A 7 -3.63 0.78 14.02
CA ARG A 7 -3.67 1.81 12.97
C ARG A 7 -4.13 1.19 11.65
N VAL A 8 -5.41 0.86 11.55
CA VAL A 8 -6.03 0.33 10.33
C VAL A 8 -7.20 1.21 9.94
N THR A 9 -7.19 1.69 8.71
CA THR A 9 -8.32 2.38 8.08
C THR A 9 -8.91 1.49 7.01
N VAL A 10 -10.15 1.08 7.20
CA VAL A 10 -10.95 0.42 6.16
C VAL A 10 -11.75 1.50 5.43
N VAL A 11 -11.53 1.61 4.12
CA VAL A 11 -12.21 2.62 3.29
C VAL A 11 -13.56 2.07 2.85
N ASP A 12 -14.57 2.26 3.71
CA ASP A 12 -15.95 1.83 3.48
C ASP A 12 -16.71 2.89 2.65
N HIS A 13 -16.26 3.07 1.41
CA HIS A 13 -16.91 3.96 0.45
C HIS A 13 -17.63 3.12 -0.62
N PRO A 14 -18.91 3.41 -0.98
CA PRO A 14 -19.68 2.59 -1.93
C PRO A 14 -18.96 2.33 -3.26
N LEU A 15 -18.24 3.31 -3.79
CA LEU A 15 -17.47 3.14 -5.02
C LEU A 15 -16.28 2.17 -4.83
N VAL A 16 -15.59 2.21 -3.68
CA VAL A 16 -14.51 1.26 -3.36
C VAL A 16 -15.08 -0.15 -3.24
N GLN A 17 -16.18 -0.30 -2.50
CA GLN A 17 -16.82 -1.59 -2.28
C GLN A 17 -17.39 -2.20 -3.56
N HIS A 18 -17.96 -1.37 -4.45
CA HIS A 18 -18.40 -1.81 -5.77
C HIS A 18 -17.23 -2.36 -6.60
N LYS A 19 -16.13 -1.61 -6.69
CA LYS A 19 -14.94 -2.04 -7.44
C LYS A 19 -14.28 -3.28 -6.82
N LEU A 20 -14.26 -3.36 -5.49
CA LEU A 20 -13.78 -4.54 -4.77
C LEU A 20 -14.66 -5.78 -5.10
N GLY A 21 -15.98 -5.62 -5.18
CA GLY A 21 -16.88 -6.69 -5.61
C GLY A 21 -16.51 -7.26 -6.97
N LEU A 22 -16.23 -6.37 -7.94
CA LEU A 22 -15.77 -6.77 -9.27
C LEU A 22 -14.38 -7.44 -9.24
N LEU A 23 -13.44 -6.96 -8.40
CA LEU A 23 -12.13 -7.59 -8.22
C LEU A 23 -12.25 -9.02 -7.66
N ARG A 24 -13.24 -9.27 -6.79
CA ARG A 24 -13.46 -10.59 -6.19
C ARG A 24 -14.03 -11.61 -7.17
N ASP A 25 -14.77 -11.14 -8.18
CA ASP A 25 -15.38 -12.02 -9.16
C ASP A 25 -14.30 -12.77 -9.96
N GLN A 26 -14.38 -14.10 -9.97
CA GLN A 26 -13.42 -14.96 -10.68
C GLN A 26 -13.48 -14.76 -12.21
N GLU A 27 -14.63 -14.35 -12.75
CA GLU A 27 -14.84 -14.10 -14.17
C GLU A 27 -14.26 -12.76 -14.64
N THR A 28 -13.79 -11.90 -13.71
CA THR A 28 -13.18 -10.62 -14.08
C THR A 28 -11.88 -10.83 -14.86
N PRO A 29 -11.83 -10.45 -16.15
CA PRO A 29 -10.66 -10.70 -17.00
C PRO A 29 -9.47 -9.85 -16.55
N THR A 30 -8.25 -10.33 -16.84
CA THR A 30 -6.98 -9.71 -16.43
C THR A 30 -6.88 -8.21 -16.74
N GLN A 31 -7.35 -7.78 -17.91
CA GLN A 31 -7.33 -6.36 -18.29
C GLN A 31 -8.19 -5.51 -17.33
N MET A 32 -9.40 -5.96 -17.06
CA MET A 32 -10.33 -5.27 -16.15
C MET A 32 -9.81 -5.33 -14.71
N PHE A 33 -9.24 -6.47 -14.29
CA PHE A 33 -8.64 -6.62 -12.97
C PHE A 33 -7.53 -5.59 -12.72
N ARG A 34 -6.61 -5.41 -13.69
CA ARG A 34 -5.56 -4.37 -13.62
C ARG A 34 -6.14 -2.96 -13.49
N GLN A 35 -7.14 -2.63 -14.30
CA GLN A 35 -7.80 -1.33 -14.24
C GLN A 35 -8.45 -1.10 -12.88
N LEU A 36 -9.18 -2.09 -12.36
CA LEU A 36 -9.85 -2.00 -11.06
C LEU A 36 -8.85 -1.87 -9.90
N VAL A 37 -7.73 -2.61 -9.94
CA VAL A 37 -6.65 -2.47 -8.93
C VAL A 37 -6.10 -1.04 -8.94
N ASN A 38 -5.84 -0.47 -10.11
CA ASN A 38 -5.38 0.91 -10.24
C ASN A 38 -6.40 1.90 -9.65
N GLU A 39 -7.66 1.79 -10.03
CA GLU A 39 -8.74 2.67 -9.57
C GLU A 39 -8.98 2.58 -8.05
N VAL A 40 -8.98 1.36 -7.49
CA VAL A 40 -9.08 1.16 -6.03
C VAL A 40 -7.86 1.76 -5.34
N THR A 41 -6.66 1.54 -5.87
CA THR A 41 -5.43 2.09 -5.29
C THR A 41 -5.45 3.61 -5.25
N LEU A 42 -5.92 4.28 -6.30
CA LEU A 42 -6.08 5.73 -6.33
C LEU A 42 -6.98 6.22 -5.19
N LEU A 43 -8.12 5.58 -4.98
CA LEU A 43 -9.07 5.92 -3.91
C LEU A 43 -8.48 5.67 -2.51
N LEU A 44 -7.75 4.55 -2.33
CA LEU A 44 -7.04 4.26 -1.09
C LEU A 44 -5.90 5.25 -0.84
N THR A 45 -5.22 5.69 -1.89
CA THR A 45 -4.14 6.70 -1.79
C THR A 45 -4.68 8.04 -1.33
N TYR A 46 -5.84 8.46 -1.81
CA TYR A 46 -6.51 9.68 -1.34
C TYR A 46 -6.72 9.63 0.18
N GLU A 47 -7.24 8.53 0.72
CA GLU A 47 -7.42 8.37 2.16
C GLU A 47 -6.08 8.26 2.92
N ALA A 48 -5.12 7.49 2.39
CA ALA A 48 -3.81 7.30 3.00
C ALA A 48 -3.00 8.61 3.13
N THR A 49 -3.30 9.61 2.32
CA THR A 49 -2.58 10.90 2.28
C THR A 49 -3.29 12.03 3.01
N LYS A 50 -4.42 11.76 3.64
CA LYS A 50 -5.25 12.73 4.35
C LYS A 50 -4.53 13.50 5.47
N GLU A 51 -3.53 12.87 6.09
CA GLU A 51 -2.76 13.43 7.20
C GLU A 51 -1.38 13.98 6.78
N LEU A 52 -1.14 14.16 5.47
CA LEU A 52 0.10 14.78 5.03
C LEU A 52 0.19 16.21 5.56
N ALA A 53 1.35 16.55 6.14
CA ALA A 53 1.60 17.88 6.66
C ALA A 53 1.60 18.92 5.53
N THR A 54 1.04 20.10 5.81
CA THR A 54 1.04 21.23 4.89
C THR A 54 1.73 22.44 5.53
N GLU A 55 2.24 23.32 4.69
CA GLU A 55 2.78 24.62 5.06
C GLU A 55 2.13 25.72 4.23
N ASP A 56 1.97 26.90 4.81
CA ASP A 56 1.41 28.04 4.12
C ASP A 56 2.46 28.70 3.23
N VAL A 57 2.13 28.91 1.95
CA VAL A 57 3.00 29.51 0.94
C VAL A 57 2.28 30.67 0.27
N GLU A 58 2.96 31.82 0.17
CA GLU A 58 2.46 32.95 -0.61
C GLU A 58 2.57 32.64 -2.12
N ILE A 59 1.52 32.93 -2.85
CA ILE A 59 1.46 32.84 -4.30
C ILE A 59 0.79 34.07 -4.90
N ASP A 60 1.10 34.37 -6.16
CA ASP A 60 0.36 35.33 -6.97
C ASP A 60 -0.66 34.56 -7.83
N THR A 61 -1.97 34.82 -7.63
CA THR A 61 -3.02 34.37 -8.54
C THR A 61 -3.14 35.37 -9.70
N PRO A 62 -3.93 35.07 -10.74
CA PRO A 62 -4.18 36.04 -11.81
C PRO A 62 -4.85 37.36 -11.31
N LEU A 63 -5.41 37.40 -10.09
CA LEU A 63 -6.16 38.54 -9.57
C LEU A 63 -5.45 39.23 -8.43
N GLU A 64 -4.85 38.44 -7.49
CA GLU A 64 -4.21 39.04 -6.29
C GLU A 64 -3.20 38.06 -5.67
N ARG A 65 -2.34 38.57 -4.78
CA ARG A 65 -1.48 37.76 -3.93
C ARG A 65 -2.31 37.14 -2.80
N THR A 66 -2.07 35.87 -2.52
CA THR A 66 -2.75 35.14 -1.44
C THR A 66 -1.86 34.05 -0.85
N THR A 67 -2.29 33.51 0.30
CA THR A 67 -1.62 32.40 0.97
C THR A 67 -2.42 31.11 0.75
N VAL A 68 -1.73 30.03 0.38
CA VAL A 68 -2.35 28.72 0.14
C VAL A 68 -1.57 27.62 0.84
N PRO A 69 -2.25 26.55 1.30
CA PRO A 69 -1.58 25.39 1.85
C PRO A 69 -0.90 24.58 0.74
N ARG A 70 0.34 24.17 0.96
CA ARG A 70 1.08 23.20 0.13
C ARG A 70 1.58 22.05 0.99
N ILE A 71 1.71 20.86 0.41
CA ILE A 71 2.34 19.74 1.11
C ILE A 71 3.75 20.15 1.48
N SER A 72 4.07 20.07 2.77
CA SER A 72 5.35 20.52 3.32
C SER A 72 6.48 19.52 3.00
N GLY A 73 7.71 20.02 3.03
CA GLY A 73 8.94 19.23 2.91
C GLY A 73 9.09 18.43 1.62
N LYS A 74 9.88 17.37 1.68
CA LYS A 74 10.02 16.39 0.61
C LYS A 74 8.80 15.45 0.66
N LYS A 75 8.13 15.35 -0.48
CA LYS A 75 6.88 14.62 -0.65
C LYS A 75 7.05 13.10 -0.46
N VAL A 76 6.08 12.35 -0.92
CA VAL A 76 5.96 10.90 -0.78
C VAL A 76 7.04 10.15 -1.57
N ALA A 77 7.53 9.03 -1.01
CA ALA A 77 8.14 7.93 -1.74
C ALA A 77 7.19 6.74 -1.75
N VAL A 78 7.00 6.12 -2.90
CA VAL A 78 6.16 4.94 -3.06
C VAL A 78 7.02 3.73 -3.40
N CYS A 79 6.79 2.63 -2.68
CA CYS A 79 7.60 1.43 -2.82
C CYS A 79 6.68 0.20 -2.98
N PRO A 80 6.38 -0.23 -4.22
CA PRO A 80 5.69 -1.49 -4.44
C PRO A 80 6.56 -2.68 -4.02
N ILE A 81 5.92 -3.64 -3.34
CA ILE A 81 6.50 -4.95 -3.07
C ILE A 81 6.32 -5.81 -4.32
N LEU A 82 7.43 -6.18 -4.95
CA LEU A 82 7.42 -6.96 -6.17
C LEU A 82 6.91 -8.38 -5.90
N ARG A 83 6.13 -8.95 -6.81
CA ARG A 83 5.72 -8.48 -8.13
C ARG A 83 4.38 -7.74 -8.10
N ALA A 84 3.39 -8.22 -7.30
CA ALA A 84 2.00 -7.80 -7.36
C ALA A 84 1.77 -6.30 -7.02
N GLY A 85 2.59 -5.74 -6.12
CA GLY A 85 2.49 -4.32 -5.75
C GLY A 85 2.71 -3.34 -6.92
N VAL A 86 3.40 -3.78 -7.99
CA VAL A 86 3.58 -2.93 -9.20
C VAL A 86 2.26 -2.58 -9.86
N GLY A 87 1.27 -3.50 -9.82
CA GLY A 87 -0.06 -3.22 -10.37
C GLY A 87 -0.83 -2.09 -9.68
N MET A 88 -0.35 -1.64 -8.52
CA MET A 88 -0.92 -0.53 -7.76
C MET A 88 -0.21 0.80 -8.02
N LEU A 89 0.97 0.78 -8.64
CA LEU A 89 1.87 1.94 -8.71
C LEU A 89 1.25 3.12 -9.46
N ASP A 90 0.64 2.86 -10.61
CA ASP A 90 0.06 3.91 -11.45
C ASP A 90 -1.06 4.65 -10.72
N GLY A 91 -1.89 3.95 -9.92
CA GLY A 91 -2.94 4.57 -9.10
C GLY A 91 -2.42 5.58 -8.07
N VAL A 92 -1.21 5.38 -7.57
CA VAL A 92 -0.54 6.36 -6.70
C VAL A 92 0.04 7.50 -7.51
N LEU A 93 0.71 7.22 -8.63
CA LEU A 93 1.39 8.22 -9.46
C LEU A 93 0.41 9.15 -10.19
N ASP A 94 -0.78 8.67 -10.54
CA ASP A 94 -1.85 9.49 -11.11
C ASP A 94 -2.33 10.56 -10.12
N LEU A 95 -2.29 10.27 -8.82
CA LEU A 95 -2.69 11.21 -7.77
C LEU A 95 -1.50 12.05 -7.27
N ILE A 96 -0.32 11.43 -7.10
CA ILE A 96 0.88 12.07 -6.55
C ILE A 96 1.99 12.03 -7.62
N THR A 97 1.85 12.84 -8.65
CA THR A 97 2.75 12.86 -9.82
C THR A 97 4.22 13.13 -9.48
N GLY A 98 4.49 13.79 -8.35
CA GLY A 98 5.85 14.08 -7.86
C GLY A 98 6.42 13.02 -6.92
N ALA A 99 5.74 11.90 -6.69
CA ALA A 99 6.26 10.83 -5.82
C ALA A 99 7.56 10.24 -6.39
N ARG A 100 8.50 9.90 -5.49
CA ARG A 100 9.66 9.10 -5.87
C ARG A 100 9.31 7.62 -5.78
N VAL A 101 9.86 6.82 -6.67
CA VAL A 101 9.59 5.39 -6.71
C VAL A 101 10.81 4.61 -6.25
N GLY A 102 10.61 3.70 -5.30
CA GLY A 102 11.53 2.64 -4.95
C GLY A 102 10.92 1.28 -5.26
N PHE A 103 11.70 0.22 -5.22
CA PHE A 103 11.23 -1.14 -5.43
C PHE A 103 11.84 -2.07 -4.39
N ILE A 104 11.02 -2.99 -3.87
CA ILE A 104 11.45 -4.02 -2.91
C ILE A 104 11.00 -5.36 -3.45
N GLY A 105 11.96 -6.19 -3.85
CA GLY A 105 11.73 -7.53 -4.35
C GLY A 105 11.92 -8.55 -3.23
N LEU A 106 10.84 -9.26 -2.90
CA LEU A 106 10.81 -10.31 -1.90
C LEU A 106 10.23 -11.58 -2.52
N TYR A 107 10.81 -12.73 -2.19
CA TYR A 107 10.18 -14.01 -2.44
C TYR A 107 10.15 -14.82 -1.14
N ARG A 108 9.24 -15.76 -1.06
CA ARG A 108 9.13 -16.67 0.07
C ARG A 108 10.04 -17.86 -0.18
N ASN A 109 10.98 -18.11 0.71
CA ASN A 109 11.78 -19.33 0.68
C ASN A 109 10.86 -20.54 0.91
N GLU A 110 10.92 -21.54 0.02
CA GLU A 110 10.02 -22.70 0.09
C GLU A 110 10.32 -23.61 1.29
N GLU A 111 11.57 -23.65 1.75
CA GLU A 111 12.00 -24.50 2.87
C GLU A 111 11.77 -23.82 4.24
N THR A 112 12.17 -22.55 4.38
CA THR A 112 12.11 -21.84 5.66
C THR A 112 10.81 -21.03 5.82
N LEU A 113 10.06 -20.83 4.75
CA LEU A 113 8.87 -20.00 4.66
C LEU A 113 9.11 -18.52 5.01
N GLU A 114 10.38 -18.12 5.14
CA GLU A 114 10.76 -16.73 5.42
C GLU A 114 10.88 -15.90 4.15
N PRO A 115 10.63 -14.58 4.24
CA PRO A 115 10.84 -13.67 3.10
C PRO A 115 12.33 -13.49 2.86
N VAL A 116 12.76 -13.65 1.61
CA VAL A 116 14.11 -13.40 1.13
C VAL A 116 14.11 -12.19 0.21
N GLU A 117 14.95 -11.20 0.54
CA GLU A 117 15.16 -10.00 -0.25
C GLU A 117 16.09 -10.32 -1.43
N TYR A 118 15.63 -10.12 -2.67
CA TYR A 118 16.43 -10.34 -3.87
C TYR A 118 16.70 -9.05 -4.66
N TYR A 119 15.94 -7.99 -4.40
CA TYR A 119 16.13 -6.70 -5.06
C TYR A 119 15.64 -5.56 -4.19
N VAL A 120 16.48 -4.55 -3.97
CA VAL A 120 16.11 -3.30 -3.32
C VAL A 120 16.73 -2.13 -4.05
N LYS A 121 15.88 -1.19 -4.45
CA LYS A 121 16.29 0.09 -4.99
C LYS A 121 15.39 1.17 -4.42
N LEU A 122 15.91 1.98 -3.53
CA LEU A 122 15.18 3.04 -2.85
C LEU A 122 15.71 4.42 -3.27
N PRO A 123 14.87 5.48 -3.19
CA PRO A 123 15.35 6.86 -3.35
C PRO A 123 16.44 7.18 -2.32
N ALA A 124 17.50 7.86 -2.76
CA ALA A 124 18.62 8.20 -1.89
C ALA A 124 18.24 9.11 -0.70
N ASP A 125 17.15 9.85 -0.84
CA ASP A 125 16.59 10.76 0.15
C ASP A 125 15.32 10.21 0.86
N ILE A 126 15.21 8.88 0.95
CA ILE A 126 14.04 8.21 1.55
C ILE A 126 13.81 8.61 3.01
N ALA A 127 14.87 8.93 3.73
CA ALA A 127 14.82 9.36 5.13
C ALA A 127 14.06 10.69 5.33
N ASP A 128 13.94 11.50 4.29
CA ASP A 128 13.25 12.79 4.32
C ASP A 128 11.81 12.70 3.75
N ARG A 129 11.30 11.48 3.50
CA ARG A 129 10.01 11.27 2.83
C ARG A 129 9.05 10.43 3.65
N ASP A 130 7.75 10.71 3.45
CA ASP A 130 6.69 9.77 3.84
C ASP A 130 6.71 8.59 2.88
N VAL A 131 6.86 7.37 3.42
CA VAL A 131 6.96 6.16 2.60
C VAL A 131 5.60 5.45 2.55
N ILE A 132 5.14 5.16 1.35
CA ILE A 132 3.96 4.33 1.10
C ILE A 132 4.42 3.02 0.47
N LEU A 133 4.22 1.91 1.18
CA LEU A 133 4.38 0.56 0.65
C LEU A 133 3.09 0.14 -0.06
N LEU A 134 3.24 -0.59 -1.18
CA LEU A 134 2.11 -1.14 -1.94
C LEU A 134 2.20 -2.65 -1.99
N ASP A 135 1.16 -3.31 -1.50
CA ASP A 135 0.99 -4.76 -1.62
C ASP A 135 -0.52 -5.04 -1.73
N PRO A 136 -1.04 -5.60 -2.82
CA PRO A 136 -2.49 -5.82 -2.96
C PRO A 136 -3.09 -6.71 -1.88
N MET A 137 -2.29 -7.56 -1.23
CA MET A 137 -2.79 -8.55 -0.27
C MET A 137 -1.93 -8.63 1.00
N LEU A 138 -2.39 -8.04 2.09
CA LEU A 138 -1.79 -8.27 3.42
C LEU A 138 -2.31 -9.60 3.98
N ALA A 139 -1.72 -10.73 3.51
CA ALA A 139 -2.13 -12.08 3.90
C ALA A 139 -1.46 -12.52 5.22
N THR A 140 -0.27 -13.11 5.17
CA THR A 140 0.47 -13.54 6.38
C THR A 140 1.23 -12.39 7.06
N GLY A 141 1.43 -11.28 6.39
CA GLY A 141 2.15 -10.11 6.89
C GLY A 141 3.68 -10.22 6.89
N ASN A 142 4.26 -11.38 6.59
CA ASN A 142 5.72 -11.57 6.65
C ASN A 142 6.47 -10.74 5.61
N SER A 143 6.04 -10.75 4.35
CA SER A 143 6.68 -9.95 3.28
C SER A 143 6.56 -8.46 3.57
N THR A 144 5.38 -8.01 4.01
CA THR A 144 5.15 -6.61 4.35
C THR A 144 6.01 -6.18 5.54
N ALA A 145 6.10 -7.00 6.61
CA ALA A 145 6.95 -6.69 7.76
C ALA A 145 8.42 -6.58 7.34
N SER A 146 8.93 -7.50 6.50
CA SER A 146 10.29 -7.42 5.97
C SER A 146 10.51 -6.18 5.09
N ALA A 147 9.52 -5.78 4.27
CA ALA A 147 9.62 -4.55 3.49
C ALA A 147 9.66 -3.30 4.38
N VAL A 148 8.89 -3.28 5.49
CA VAL A 148 8.95 -2.20 6.48
C VAL A 148 10.32 -2.14 7.15
N ASP A 149 10.89 -3.29 7.54
CA ASP A 149 12.26 -3.36 8.06
C ASP A 149 13.26 -2.74 7.09
N THR A 150 13.14 -3.06 5.80
CA THR A 150 14.03 -2.57 4.75
C THR A 150 13.97 -1.05 4.61
N VAL A 151 12.78 -0.46 4.53
CA VAL A 151 12.66 1.01 4.41
C VAL A 151 13.05 1.74 5.69
N LYS A 152 12.77 1.17 6.87
CA LYS A 152 13.21 1.73 8.16
C LYS A 152 14.73 1.68 8.32
N ARG A 153 15.38 0.59 7.91
CA ARG A 153 16.85 0.51 7.86
C ARG A 153 17.47 1.56 6.93
N ALA A 154 16.77 1.93 5.88
CA ALA A 154 17.16 3.02 4.98
C ALA A 154 16.88 4.43 5.53
N GLY A 155 16.30 4.52 6.74
CA GLY A 155 16.07 5.78 7.45
C GLY A 155 14.65 6.33 7.38
N ALA A 156 13.69 5.64 6.74
CA ALA A 156 12.31 6.10 6.67
C ALA A 156 11.72 6.32 8.07
N GLN A 157 11.18 7.52 8.32
CA GLN A 157 10.59 7.92 9.60
C GLN A 157 9.09 7.62 9.68
N SER A 158 8.40 7.67 8.54
CA SER A 158 6.97 7.46 8.41
C SER A 158 6.71 6.40 7.35
N VAL A 159 5.97 5.34 7.71
CA VAL A 159 5.63 4.26 6.78
C VAL A 159 4.12 4.00 6.85
N ARG A 160 3.48 3.98 5.69
CA ARG A 160 2.09 3.53 5.49
C ARG A 160 2.08 2.34 4.55
N LEU A 161 1.12 1.45 4.74
CA LEU A 161 0.81 0.38 3.80
C LEU A 161 -0.53 0.66 3.14
N ILE A 162 -0.59 0.57 1.83
CA ILE A 162 -1.85 0.49 1.08
C ILE A 162 -1.97 -0.94 0.56
N ALA A 163 -3.06 -1.61 0.93
CA ALA A 163 -3.41 -2.92 0.40
C ALA A 163 -4.86 -2.94 -0.09
N VAL A 164 -5.16 -3.76 -1.10
CA VAL A 164 -6.56 -3.91 -1.55
C VAL A 164 -7.37 -4.65 -0.49
N ILE A 165 -6.86 -5.78 -0.02
CA ILE A 165 -7.47 -6.56 1.06
C ILE A 165 -6.43 -6.99 2.09
N ALA A 166 -6.89 -7.24 3.31
CA ALA A 166 -6.08 -7.77 4.40
C ALA A 166 -6.76 -8.93 5.12
N ALA A 167 -5.98 -9.81 5.73
CA ALA A 167 -6.44 -10.76 6.74
C ALA A 167 -6.08 -10.25 8.14
N PRO A 168 -6.88 -10.58 9.18
CA PRO A 168 -6.58 -10.23 10.57
C PRO A 168 -5.19 -10.69 11.00
N GLU A 169 -4.79 -11.90 10.61
CA GLU A 169 -3.50 -12.50 10.92
C GLU A 169 -2.34 -11.69 10.34
N GLY A 170 -2.51 -11.15 9.11
CA GLY A 170 -1.50 -10.29 8.48
C GLY A 170 -1.35 -8.95 9.17
N ILE A 171 -2.45 -8.34 9.60
CA ILE A 171 -2.47 -7.10 10.36
C ILE A 171 -1.80 -7.32 11.73
N GLU A 172 -2.15 -8.38 12.44
CA GLU A 172 -1.56 -8.72 13.74
C GLU A 172 -0.05 -8.95 13.62
N ARG A 173 0.37 -9.72 12.61
CA ARG A 173 1.80 -9.99 12.35
C ARG A 173 2.57 -8.70 12.05
N LEU A 174 2.02 -7.83 11.21
CA LEU A 174 2.64 -6.55 10.87
C LEU A 174 2.74 -5.65 12.11
N HIS A 175 1.65 -5.47 12.85
CA HIS A 175 1.62 -4.58 14.02
C HIS A 175 2.38 -5.13 15.23
N SER A 176 2.57 -6.45 15.33
CA SER A 176 3.45 -7.03 16.35
C SER A 176 4.92 -6.63 16.15
N ALA A 177 5.34 -6.45 14.88
CA ALA A 177 6.70 -6.01 14.55
C ALA A 177 6.79 -4.46 14.41
N HIS A 178 5.76 -3.84 13.86
CA HIS A 178 5.73 -2.42 13.49
C HIS A 178 4.40 -1.77 13.89
N PRO A 179 4.16 -1.50 15.18
CA PRO A 179 2.88 -0.95 15.66
C PRO A 179 2.60 0.48 15.19
N ASP A 180 3.59 1.16 14.66
CA ASP A 180 3.54 2.52 14.14
C ASP A 180 3.07 2.60 12.68
N VAL A 181 3.08 1.48 11.93
CA VAL A 181 2.66 1.46 10.53
C VAL A 181 1.16 1.61 10.40
N HIS A 182 0.73 2.59 9.62
CA HIS A 182 -0.69 2.78 9.29
C HIS A 182 -1.06 1.95 8.06
N VAL A 183 -2.06 1.10 8.19
CA VAL A 183 -2.58 0.22 7.13
C VAL A 183 -3.88 0.82 6.59
N VAL A 184 -3.95 1.03 5.27
CA VAL A 184 -5.16 1.51 4.58
C VAL A 184 -5.60 0.44 3.59
N VAL A 185 -6.84 -0.03 3.73
CA VAL A 185 -7.38 -1.17 2.96
C VAL A 185 -8.81 -0.92 2.50
N ALA A 186 -9.22 -1.57 1.41
CA ALA A 186 -10.62 -1.58 0.99
C ALA A 186 -11.47 -2.55 1.84
N ALA A 187 -10.88 -3.64 2.32
CA ALA A 187 -11.55 -4.55 3.24
C ALA A 187 -10.56 -5.36 4.09
N VAL A 188 -11.00 -5.71 5.30
CA VAL A 188 -10.40 -6.78 6.11
C VAL A 188 -11.30 -8.00 5.97
N ASP A 189 -10.76 -9.07 5.41
CA ASP A 189 -11.47 -10.32 5.18
C ASP A 189 -11.46 -11.22 6.44
N ARG A 190 -12.18 -12.35 6.35
CA ARG A 190 -12.48 -13.17 7.54
C ARG A 190 -11.24 -13.81 8.15
N ALA A 191 -10.37 -14.42 7.34
CA ALA A 191 -9.22 -15.21 7.81
C ALA A 191 -8.31 -15.64 6.63
N LEU A 192 -7.23 -16.34 6.94
CA LEU A 192 -6.46 -17.13 5.99
C LEU A 192 -6.98 -18.58 5.93
N ASN A 193 -6.89 -19.20 4.74
CA ASN A 193 -7.08 -20.64 4.63
C ASN A 193 -5.77 -21.40 4.94
N GLU A 194 -5.82 -22.74 4.94
CA GLU A 194 -4.67 -23.63 5.22
C GLU A 194 -3.45 -23.39 4.31
N LYS A 195 -3.67 -22.82 3.12
CA LYS A 195 -2.61 -22.48 2.15
C LYS A 195 -2.11 -21.03 2.28
N GLY A 196 -2.63 -20.28 3.25
CA GLY A 196 -2.25 -18.88 3.47
C GLY A 196 -2.92 -17.87 2.52
N TYR A 197 -3.99 -18.26 1.81
CA TYR A 197 -4.79 -17.32 1.03
C TYR A 197 -5.87 -16.66 1.87
N ILE A 198 -6.10 -15.38 1.60
CA ILE A 198 -7.20 -14.61 2.22
C ILE A 198 -8.55 -15.18 1.76
N VAL A 199 -9.50 -15.34 2.67
CA VAL A 199 -10.86 -15.81 2.39
C VAL A 199 -11.92 -14.85 2.95
N PRO A 200 -12.92 -14.44 2.13
CA PRO A 200 -13.22 -14.87 0.75
C PRO A 200 -12.16 -14.47 -0.29
N GLY A 201 -11.39 -13.40 -0.05
CA GLY A 201 -10.27 -13.00 -0.88
C GLY A 201 -10.64 -12.52 -2.28
N LEU A 202 -9.63 -12.53 -3.15
CA LEU A 202 -9.76 -12.23 -4.58
C LEU A 202 -8.83 -13.14 -5.43
N GLY A 203 -8.40 -14.28 -4.88
CA GLY A 203 -7.43 -15.18 -5.51
C GLY A 203 -5.99 -14.71 -5.39
N ASP A 204 -5.11 -15.16 -6.28
CA ASP A 204 -3.73 -14.67 -6.37
C ASP A 204 -3.70 -13.38 -7.19
N ALA A 205 -3.40 -12.26 -6.53
CA ALA A 205 -3.40 -10.95 -7.19
C ALA A 205 -2.31 -10.86 -8.27
N GLY A 206 -1.14 -11.47 -8.06
CA GLY A 206 -0.07 -11.47 -9.04
C GLY A 206 -0.46 -12.20 -10.32
N ASP A 207 -1.01 -13.40 -10.19
CA ASP A 207 -1.48 -14.17 -11.34
C ASP A 207 -2.61 -13.47 -12.08
N ARG A 208 -3.56 -12.88 -11.35
CA ARG A 208 -4.68 -12.14 -11.96
C ARG A 208 -4.24 -10.84 -12.63
N LEU A 209 -3.24 -10.13 -12.07
CA LEU A 209 -2.65 -8.92 -12.66
C LEU A 209 -1.87 -9.22 -13.94
N TYR A 210 -1.13 -10.32 -13.97
CA TYR A 210 -0.14 -10.59 -15.03
C TYR A 210 -0.58 -11.70 -15.99
N GLY A 211 -1.66 -12.42 -15.69
CA GLY A 211 -2.15 -13.51 -16.53
C GLY A 211 -1.17 -14.69 -16.56
N THR A 212 -0.58 -15.02 -15.40
CA THR A 212 0.43 -16.07 -15.29
C THR A 212 -0.11 -17.45 -14.95
N LYS A 213 -1.44 -17.59 -14.90
CA LYS A 213 -2.18 -18.87 -14.84
C LYS A 213 -3.26 -18.90 -15.89
#